data_b739d0764ced595e1ca6f8004408cb5a
#
_entry.id   b739d0764ced595e1ca6f8004408cb5a
#
_cell.length_a   1.000
_cell.length_b   1.000
_cell.length_c   1.000
_cell.angle_alpha   90.00
_cell.angle_beta   90.00
_cell.angle_gamma   90.00
#
_symmetry.space_group_name_H-M   'P 1'
#
loop_
_entity.id
_entity.type
_entity.pdbx_description
1 polymer ?
#
loop_
_entity_poly.entity_id
_entity_poly.type
_entity_poly.pdbx_seq_one_letter_code
_entity_poly.pdbx_strand_id
1 'polypeptide(L)'
;MLGMFFLIALNYNVLRTFKDSMVVTAPQAGAEAIPFIKVWAILPSALLLTYIFTRLTNRFHREKVFYVMMSIFLAFFFVFAFVLYPLRDVLHPNQFADQLQSILPQGFKGFIAIFRNWTFTLFYVMSELWSTAIMSVLFWGFANEVTSVSEAKRYYGLLMIGANSASIFAGQMSYYLSTLPFIPSIPYGSSK
;
A
#
# COMPACT_ATOMS: atom_id res chain seq x y z
N MET A 1 1.92 1.25 -23.45
CA MET A 1 0.76 1.19 -22.54
C MET A 1 0.61 -0.16 -21.84
N LEU A 2 0.49 -1.28 -22.58
CA LEU A 2 0.27 -2.61 -21.95
C LEU A 2 1.34 -2.99 -20.93
N GLY A 3 2.64 -2.85 -21.27
CA GLY A 3 3.74 -3.16 -20.35
C GLY A 3 3.75 -2.26 -19.10
N MET A 4 3.45 -0.98 -19.24
CA MET A 4 3.34 -0.05 -18.11
C MET A 4 2.18 -0.46 -17.19
N PHE A 5 1.02 -0.78 -17.76
CA PHE A 5 -0.14 -1.24 -17.00
C PHE A 5 0.13 -2.57 -16.29
N PHE A 6 0.79 -3.52 -16.98
CA PHE A 6 1.20 -4.79 -16.38
C PHE A 6 2.10 -4.57 -15.16
N LEU A 7 3.13 -3.71 -15.27
CA LEU A 7 4.04 -3.42 -14.16
C LEU A 7 3.34 -2.73 -12.98
N ILE A 8 2.42 -1.79 -13.27
CA ILE A 8 1.61 -1.13 -12.24
C ILE A 8 0.70 -2.16 -11.55
N ALA A 9 0.02 -3.01 -12.32
CA ALA A 9 -0.85 -4.05 -11.79
C ALA A 9 -0.06 -5.10 -11.00
N LEU A 10 1.13 -5.48 -11.44
CA LEU A 10 2.03 -6.37 -10.70
C LEU A 10 2.40 -5.77 -9.35
N ASN A 11 2.88 -4.54 -9.35
CA ASN A 11 3.26 -3.82 -8.14
C ASN A 11 2.07 -3.69 -7.16
N TYR A 12 0.88 -3.35 -7.69
CA TYR A 12 -0.36 -3.31 -6.92
C TYR A 12 -0.67 -4.64 -6.22
N ASN A 13 -0.62 -5.75 -6.96
CA ASN A 13 -0.94 -7.07 -6.39
C ASN A 13 0.09 -7.50 -5.34
N VAL A 14 1.36 -7.22 -5.57
CA VAL A 14 2.43 -7.49 -4.59
C VAL A 14 2.20 -6.67 -3.32
N LEU A 15 2.02 -5.36 -3.43
CA LEU A 15 1.76 -4.49 -2.28
C LEU A 15 0.49 -4.89 -1.53
N ARG A 16 -0.57 -5.30 -2.25
CA ARG A 16 -1.81 -5.79 -1.65
C ARG A 16 -1.56 -7.01 -0.78
N THR A 17 -0.84 -8.00 -1.28
CA THR A 17 -0.51 -9.21 -0.52
C THR A 17 0.33 -8.87 0.71
N PHE A 18 1.35 -8.03 0.56
CA PHE A 18 2.22 -7.66 1.67
C PHE A 18 1.50 -6.85 2.75
N LYS A 19 0.71 -5.84 2.39
CA LYS A 19 0.01 -5.01 3.38
C LYS A 19 -0.99 -5.81 4.20
N ASP A 20 -1.76 -6.70 3.55
CA ASP A 20 -2.73 -7.54 4.23
C ASP A 20 -2.03 -8.55 5.15
N SER A 21 -0.97 -9.20 4.68
CA SER A 21 -0.16 -10.12 5.47
C SER A 21 0.44 -9.44 6.70
N MET A 22 1.08 -8.27 6.53
CA MET A 22 1.71 -7.55 7.65
C MET A 22 0.73 -7.19 8.76
N VAL A 23 -0.50 -6.77 8.42
CA VAL A 23 -1.51 -6.41 9.43
C VAL A 23 -2.07 -7.66 10.10
N VAL A 24 -2.35 -8.72 9.34
CA VAL A 24 -2.93 -9.95 9.88
C VAL A 24 -1.95 -10.70 10.78
N THR A 25 -0.65 -10.68 10.44
CA THR A 25 0.40 -11.35 11.22
C THR A 25 1.01 -10.49 12.32
N ALA A 26 0.63 -9.21 12.41
CA ALA A 26 1.14 -8.31 13.44
C ALA A 26 0.77 -8.76 14.86
N PRO A 27 1.66 -8.57 15.85
CA PRO A 27 1.39 -8.97 17.23
C PRO A 27 0.08 -8.39 17.79
N GLN A 28 -0.76 -9.25 18.35
CA GLN A 28 -2.07 -8.88 18.93
C GLN A 28 -3.00 -8.11 17.99
N ALA A 29 -2.75 -8.18 16.69
CA ALA A 29 -3.65 -7.77 15.64
C ALA A 29 -4.26 -9.01 14.98
N GLY A 30 -5.09 -8.79 13.98
CA GLY A 30 -5.71 -9.84 13.18
C GLY A 30 -6.49 -9.20 12.04
N ALA A 31 -7.21 -10.02 11.28
CA ALA A 31 -8.06 -9.51 10.19
C ALA A 31 -9.10 -8.49 10.69
N GLU A 32 -9.45 -8.52 11.97
CA GLU A 32 -10.37 -7.58 12.63
C GLU A 32 -9.86 -6.13 12.68
N ALA A 33 -8.55 -5.91 12.56
CA ALA A 33 -7.98 -4.57 12.47
C ALA A 33 -8.25 -3.89 11.12
N ILE A 34 -8.41 -4.65 10.04
CA ILE A 34 -8.53 -4.12 8.68
C ILE A 34 -9.75 -3.19 8.51
N PRO A 35 -10.98 -3.52 8.97
CA PRO A 35 -12.11 -2.60 8.88
C PRO A 35 -11.84 -1.26 9.59
N PHE A 36 -11.20 -1.29 10.74
CA PHE A 36 -10.83 -0.07 11.48
C PHE A 36 -9.81 0.77 10.72
N ILE A 37 -8.78 0.14 10.12
CA ILE A 37 -7.81 0.84 9.27
C ILE A 37 -8.51 1.52 8.10
N LYS A 38 -9.47 0.84 7.46
CA LYS A 38 -10.20 1.39 6.32
C LYS A 38 -10.98 2.65 6.67
N VAL A 39 -11.66 2.65 7.80
CA VAL A 39 -12.51 3.77 8.22
C VAL A 39 -11.67 4.89 8.85
N TRP A 40 -10.79 4.57 9.76
CA TRP A 40 -10.11 5.58 10.59
C TRP A 40 -8.77 6.06 10.06
N ALA A 41 -8.12 5.28 9.20
CA ALA A 41 -6.83 5.64 8.64
C ALA A 41 -6.91 5.93 7.13
N ILE A 42 -7.50 5.03 6.31
CA ILE A 42 -7.54 5.23 4.86
C ILE A 42 -8.45 6.38 4.47
N LEU A 43 -9.66 6.47 5.01
CA LEU A 43 -10.62 7.50 4.63
C LEU A 43 -10.06 8.93 4.84
N PRO A 44 -9.57 9.33 6.03
CA PRO A 44 -8.98 10.66 6.19
C PRO A 44 -7.72 10.85 5.35
N SER A 45 -6.90 9.80 5.17
CA SER A 45 -5.70 9.88 4.32
C SER A 45 -6.04 10.02 2.84
N ALA A 46 -7.11 9.41 2.36
CA ALA A 46 -7.59 9.58 0.99
C ALA A 46 -8.11 11.01 0.73
N LEU A 47 -8.80 11.61 1.70
CA LEU A 47 -9.20 13.01 1.63
C LEU A 47 -7.99 13.94 1.60
N LEU A 48 -6.99 13.69 2.43
CA LEU A 48 -5.73 14.43 2.44
C LEU A 48 -4.99 14.28 1.11
N LEU A 49 -4.89 13.06 0.58
CA LEU A 49 -4.26 12.79 -0.72
C LEU A 49 -4.98 13.56 -1.85
N THR A 50 -6.31 13.54 -1.86
CA THR A 50 -7.13 14.28 -2.83
C THR A 50 -6.86 15.78 -2.74
N TYR A 51 -6.80 16.32 -1.53
CA TYR A 51 -6.45 17.72 -1.31
C TYR A 51 -5.05 18.07 -1.84
N ILE A 52 -4.05 17.25 -1.50
CA ILE A 52 -2.65 17.42 -1.97
C ILE A 52 -2.61 17.35 -3.50
N PHE A 53 -3.25 16.33 -4.09
CA PHE A 53 -3.30 16.14 -5.53
C PHE A 53 -3.95 17.34 -6.24
N THR A 54 -5.07 17.84 -5.73
CA THR A 54 -5.74 19.04 -6.27
C THR A 54 -4.85 20.27 -6.19
N ARG A 55 -4.15 20.45 -5.08
CA ARG A 55 -3.20 21.56 -4.93
C ARG A 55 -2.03 21.47 -5.92
N LEU A 56 -1.50 20.28 -6.12
CA LEU A 56 -0.40 20.04 -7.04
C LEU A 56 -0.83 20.25 -8.51
N THR A 57 -1.99 19.75 -8.91
CA THR A 57 -2.51 19.89 -10.29
C THR A 57 -2.88 21.33 -10.63
N ASN A 58 -3.28 22.13 -9.65
CA ASN A 58 -3.54 23.55 -9.85
C ASN A 58 -2.26 24.39 -9.98
N ARG A 59 -1.11 23.87 -9.53
CA ARG A 59 0.15 24.64 -9.52
C ARG A 59 1.18 24.13 -10.53
N PHE A 60 1.13 22.87 -10.88
CA PHE A 60 2.14 22.21 -11.72
C PHE A 60 1.49 21.50 -12.91
N HIS A 61 2.26 21.36 -13.99
CA HIS A 61 1.87 20.52 -15.12
C HIS A 61 1.78 19.05 -14.70
N ARG A 62 0.92 18.29 -15.37
CA ARG A 62 0.63 16.86 -15.05
C ARG A 62 1.88 16.00 -14.89
N GLU A 63 2.88 16.17 -15.77
CA GLU A 63 4.15 15.44 -15.67
C GLU A 63 4.87 15.68 -14.33
N LYS A 64 4.95 16.94 -13.89
CA LYS A 64 5.57 17.28 -12.60
C LYS A 64 4.79 16.71 -11.43
N VAL A 65 3.46 16.74 -11.49
CA VAL A 65 2.61 16.12 -10.47
C VAL A 65 2.88 14.62 -10.38
N PHE A 66 2.99 13.94 -11.54
CA PHE A 66 3.34 12.53 -11.58
C PHE A 66 4.66 12.24 -10.86
N TYR A 67 5.74 12.94 -11.24
CA TYR A 67 7.06 12.72 -10.62
C TYR A 67 7.08 13.05 -9.13
N VAL A 68 6.40 14.11 -8.71
CA VAL A 68 6.31 14.48 -7.28
C VAL A 68 5.58 13.40 -6.50
N MET A 69 4.43 12.95 -6.98
CA MET A 69 3.66 11.90 -6.32
C MET A 69 4.45 10.59 -6.24
N MET A 70 5.06 10.17 -7.36
CA MET A 70 5.93 8.98 -7.39
C MET A 70 7.08 9.08 -6.39
N SER A 71 7.74 10.24 -6.34
CA SER A 71 8.87 10.46 -5.43
C SER A 71 8.45 10.39 -3.96
N ILE A 72 7.29 10.93 -3.60
CA ILE A 72 6.77 10.86 -2.22
C ILE A 72 6.53 9.41 -1.81
N PHE A 73 5.87 8.62 -2.64
CA PHE A 73 5.62 7.22 -2.33
C PHE A 73 6.91 6.38 -2.29
N LEU A 74 7.82 6.58 -3.26
CA LEU A 74 9.10 5.87 -3.26
C LEU A 74 9.94 6.22 -2.04
N ALA A 75 10.01 7.50 -1.67
CA ALA A 75 10.70 7.93 -0.46
C ALA A 75 10.09 7.29 0.79
N PHE A 76 8.75 7.23 0.86
CA PHE A 76 8.08 6.55 1.97
C PHE A 76 8.44 5.06 2.03
N PHE A 77 8.33 4.32 0.91
CA PHE A 77 8.65 2.89 0.90
C PHE A 77 10.11 2.64 1.22
N PHE A 78 11.01 3.52 0.78
CA PHE A 78 12.43 3.46 1.15
C PHE A 78 12.62 3.64 2.66
N VAL A 79 12.03 4.70 3.25
CA VAL A 79 12.09 4.95 4.69
C VAL A 79 11.45 3.80 5.48
N PHE A 80 10.31 3.31 5.01
CA PHE A 80 9.67 2.16 5.64
C PHE A 80 10.60 0.96 5.66
N ALA A 81 11.17 0.64 4.51
CA ALA A 81 12.01 -0.53 4.35
C ALA A 81 13.28 -0.48 5.21
N PHE A 82 13.99 0.64 5.22
CA PHE A 82 15.31 0.74 5.83
C PHE A 82 15.31 1.33 7.25
N VAL A 83 14.22 1.97 7.66
CA VAL A 83 14.13 2.63 8.97
C VAL A 83 12.98 2.07 9.81
N LEU A 84 11.74 2.19 9.33
CA LEU A 84 10.57 1.86 10.15
C LEU A 84 10.44 0.36 10.43
N TYR A 85 10.66 -0.46 9.43
CA TYR A 85 10.53 -1.91 9.58
C TYR A 85 11.62 -2.52 10.47
N PRO A 86 12.91 -2.20 10.33
CA PRO A 86 13.95 -2.70 11.23
C PRO A 86 13.78 -2.21 12.68
N LEU A 87 13.31 -0.98 12.87
CA LEU A 87 13.13 -0.38 14.20
C LEU A 87 11.73 -0.63 14.81
N ARG A 88 10.89 -1.44 14.19
CA ARG A 88 9.50 -1.67 14.60
C ARG A 88 9.35 -2.04 16.08
N ASP A 89 10.25 -2.90 16.59
CA ASP A 89 10.18 -3.40 17.95
C ASP A 89 10.40 -2.30 19.01
N VAL A 90 11.15 -1.25 18.64
CA VAL A 90 11.40 -0.07 19.47
C VAL A 90 10.30 0.99 19.27
N LEU A 91 9.80 1.12 18.04
CA LEU A 91 8.82 2.14 17.67
C LEU A 91 7.39 1.80 18.11
N HIS A 92 7.08 0.52 18.32
CA HIS A 92 5.75 0.10 18.71
C HIS A 92 5.51 0.33 20.21
N PRO A 93 4.49 1.13 20.61
CA PRO A 93 4.20 1.45 22.00
C PRO A 93 3.45 0.31 22.71
N ASN A 94 4.10 -0.84 22.85
CA ASN A 94 3.48 -2.06 23.37
C ASN A 94 2.94 -1.87 24.80
N GLN A 95 3.72 -1.28 25.71
CA GLN A 95 3.31 -1.07 27.11
C GLN A 95 2.08 -0.16 27.21
N PHE A 96 2.03 0.93 26.44
CA PHE A 96 0.87 1.83 26.43
C PHE A 96 -0.36 1.16 25.83
N ALA A 97 -0.18 0.37 24.78
CA ALA A 97 -1.27 -0.38 24.17
C ALA A 97 -1.84 -1.46 25.10
N ASP A 98 -1.00 -2.12 25.93
CA ASP A 98 -1.44 -3.08 26.93
C ASP A 98 -2.27 -2.39 28.05
N GLN A 99 -1.86 -1.21 28.48
CA GLN A 99 -2.65 -0.39 29.42
C GLN A 99 -4.02 -0.01 28.85
N LEU A 100 -4.07 0.45 27.60
CA LEU A 100 -5.33 0.76 26.94
C LEU A 100 -6.23 -0.46 26.82
N GLN A 101 -5.66 -1.63 26.52
CA GLN A 101 -6.41 -2.86 26.39
C GLN A 101 -7.02 -3.34 27.72
N SER A 102 -6.38 -3.02 28.86
CA SER A 102 -6.91 -3.35 30.18
C SER A 102 -8.07 -2.44 30.61
N ILE A 103 -8.14 -1.22 30.09
CA ILE A 103 -9.13 -0.21 30.49
C ILE A 103 -10.33 -0.19 29.51
N LEU A 104 -10.09 -0.42 28.22
CA LEU A 104 -11.11 -0.27 27.20
C LEU A 104 -11.89 -1.57 26.93
N PRO A 105 -13.19 -1.48 26.59
CA PRO A 105 -14.01 -2.63 26.22
C PRO A 105 -13.44 -3.39 25.01
N GLN A 106 -13.79 -4.69 24.90
CA GLN A 106 -13.31 -5.57 23.82
C GLN A 106 -13.56 -5.04 22.39
N GLY A 107 -14.60 -4.22 22.19
CA GLY A 107 -14.88 -3.59 20.90
C GLY A 107 -13.79 -2.64 20.38
N PHE A 108 -12.90 -2.17 21.24
CA PHE A 108 -11.79 -1.29 20.87
C PHE A 108 -10.50 -2.03 20.48
N LYS A 109 -10.48 -3.37 20.51
CA LYS A 109 -9.29 -4.15 20.16
C LYS A 109 -8.70 -3.78 18.79
N GLY A 110 -9.53 -3.64 17.75
CA GLY A 110 -9.08 -3.27 16.43
C GLY A 110 -8.44 -1.88 16.39
N PHE A 111 -8.98 -0.93 17.16
CA PHE A 111 -8.41 0.42 17.26
C PHE A 111 -7.07 0.41 18.01
N ILE A 112 -6.98 -0.35 19.11
CA ILE A 112 -5.73 -0.50 19.87
C ILE A 112 -4.66 -1.19 19.01
N ALA A 113 -5.04 -2.20 18.21
CA ALA A 113 -4.12 -2.89 17.29
C ALA A 113 -3.53 -1.95 16.21
N ILE A 114 -4.33 -1.01 15.68
CA ILE A 114 -3.87 0.03 14.76
C ILE A 114 -2.79 0.90 15.42
N PHE A 115 -3.05 1.35 16.64
CA PHE A 115 -2.14 2.20 17.38
C PHE A 115 -0.88 1.45 17.81
N ARG A 116 -1.01 0.22 18.27
CA ARG A 116 0.10 -0.65 18.66
C ARG A 116 1.05 -0.86 17.48
N ASN A 117 0.51 -1.23 16.32
CA ASN A 117 1.26 -1.54 15.11
C ASN A 117 1.21 -0.39 14.10
N TRP A 118 1.39 0.86 14.57
CA TRP A 118 1.21 2.05 13.74
C TRP A 118 2.08 2.08 12.48
N THR A 119 3.29 1.48 12.52
CA THR A 119 4.17 1.41 11.33
C THR A 119 3.57 0.54 10.25
N PHE A 120 2.96 -0.61 10.60
CA PHE A 120 2.27 -1.48 9.66
C PHE A 120 0.96 -0.88 9.17
N THR A 121 0.25 -0.17 10.05
CA THR A 121 -0.92 0.62 9.66
C THR A 121 -0.56 1.70 8.64
N LEU A 122 0.54 2.41 8.86
CA LEU A 122 1.03 3.42 7.93
C LEU A 122 1.43 2.81 6.58
N PHE A 123 2.11 1.66 6.60
CA PHE A 123 2.43 0.93 5.38
C PHE A 123 1.16 0.49 4.63
N TYR A 124 0.16 -0.01 5.35
CA TYR A 124 -1.13 -0.39 4.77
C TYR A 124 -1.81 0.78 4.07
N VAL A 125 -1.90 1.93 4.76
CA VAL A 125 -2.49 3.15 4.21
C VAL A 125 -1.74 3.63 2.97
N MET A 126 -0.42 3.73 3.04
CA MET A 126 0.39 4.21 1.92
C MET A 126 0.34 3.27 0.72
N SER A 127 0.27 1.95 0.94
CA SER A 127 0.09 0.96 -0.13
C SER A 127 -1.28 1.09 -0.81
N GLU A 128 -2.34 1.35 -0.05
CA GLU A 128 -3.69 1.57 -0.59
C GLU A 128 -3.77 2.89 -1.37
N LEU A 129 -3.21 3.96 -0.82
CA LEU A 129 -3.15 5.26 -1.48
C LEU A 129 -2.30 5.24 -2.75
N TRP A 130 -1.18 4.52 -2.74
CA TRP A 130 -0.38 4.28 -3.94
C TRP A 130 -1.21 3.68 -5.06
N SER A 131 -1.93 2.62 -4.75
CA SER A 131 -2.78 1.93 -5.71
C SER A 131 -3.82 2.86 -6.33
N THR A 132 -4.50 3.63 -5.48
CA THR A 132 -5.51 4.59 -5.91
C THR A 132 -4.90 5.74 -6.73
N ALA A 133 -3.79 6.32 -6.27
CA ALA A 133 -3.15 7.44 -6.95
C ALA A 133 -2.56 7.01 -8.31
N ILE A 134 -1.78 5.94 -8.33
CA ILE A 134 -1.04 5.54 -9.54
C ILE A 134 -1.97 4.88 -10.56
N MET A 135 -2.81 3.94 -10.13
CA MET A 135 -3.66 3.19 -11.05
C MET A 135 -4.87 4.00 -11.50
N SER A 136 -5.61 4.59 -10.57
CA SER A 136 -6.88 5.25 -10.90
C SER A 136 -6.68 6.66 -11.43
N VAL A 137 -5.77 7.44 -10.85
CA VAL A 137 -5.63 8.86 -11.22
C VAL A 137 -4.60 9.05 -12.32
N LEU A 138 -3.40 8.54 -12.12
CA LEU A 138 -2.30 8.82 -13.04
C LEU A 138 -2.36 7.94 -14.29
N PHE A 139 -2.55 6.62 -14.14
CA PHE A 139 -2.59 5.74 -15.32
C PHE A 139 -3.82 6.01 -16.19
N TRP A 140 -5.03 5.99 -15.60
CA TRP A 140 -6.25 6.22 -16.38
C TRP A 140 -6.34 7.66 -16.90
N GLY A 141 -5.84 8.64 -16.13
CA GLY A 141 -5.70 10.01 -16.61
C GLY A 141 -4.85 10.10 -17.89
N PHE A 142 -3.68 9.46 -17.88
CA PHE A 142 -2.80 9.38 -19.05
C PHE A 142 -3.42 8.55 -20.18
N ALA A 143 -4.01 7.39 -19.89
CA ALA A 143 -4.62 6.53 -20.88
C ALA A 143 -5.74 7.25 -21.64
N ASN A 144 -6.60 7.99 -20.95
CA ASN A 144 -7.67 8.77 -21.57
C ASN A 144 -7.18 9.95 -22.41
N GLU A 145 -5.98 10.45 -22.15
CA GLU A 145 -5.41 11.58 -22.92
C GLU A 145 -4.78 11.12 -24.24
N VAL A 146 -4.16 9.92 -24.26
CA VAL A 146 -3.45 9.39 -25.42
C VAL A 146 -4.26 8.41 -26.27
N THR A 147 -5.46 8.02 -25.83
CA THR A 147 -6.25 6.99 -26.51
C THR A 147 -7.61 7.55 -26.94
N SER A 148 -7.94 7.43 -28.21
CA SER A 148 -9.27 7.78 -28.71
C SER A 148 -10.32 6.77 -28.23
N VAL A 149 -11.61 7.17 -28.17
CA VAL A 149 -12.71 6.31 -27.70
C VAL A 149 -12.83 5.03 -28.52
N SER A 150 -12.56 5.08 -29.82
CA SER A 150 -12.58 3.92 -30.72
C SER A 150 -11.46 2.93 -30.43
N GLU A 151 -10.28 3.42 -30.12
CA GLU A 151 -9.11 2.61 -29.76
C GLU A 151 -9.24 2.04 -28.34
N ALA A 152 -9.82 2.79 -27.41
CA ALA A 152 -10.05 2.35 -26.04
C ALA A 152 -10.85 1.04 -25.99
N LYS A 153 -11.91 0.91 -26.78
CA LYS A 153 -12.73 -0.32 -26.87
C LYS A 153 -11.89 -1.55 -27.27
N ARG A 154 -10.88 -1.36 -28.08
CA ARG A 154 -10.01 -2.44 -28.57
C ARG A 154 -8.92 -2.80 -27.55
N TYR A 155 -8.36 -1.81 -26.85
CA TYR A 155 -7.23 -2.01 -25.95
C TYR A 155 -7.63 -2.38 -24.53
N TYR A 156 -8.83 -2.05 -24.07
CA TYR A 156 -9.25 -2.37 -22.70
C TYR A 156 -9.31 -3.88 -22.43
N GLY A 157 -9.71 -4.69 -23.41
CA GLY A 157 -9.64 -6.15 -23.28
C GLY A 157 -8.22 -6.67 -23.08
N LEU A 158 -7.24 -6.12 -23.83
CA LEU A 158 -5.83 -6.46 -23.66
C LEU A 158 -5.25 -6.00 -22.33
N LEU A 159 -5.66 -4.82 -21.84
CA LEU A 159 -5.26 -4.33 -20.53
C LEU A 159 -5.79 -5.23 -19.41
N MET A 160 -7.03 -5.71 -19.52
CA MET A 160 -7.59 -6.67 -18.55
C MET A 160 -6.85 -8.00 -18.53
N ILE A 161 -6.45 -8.52 -19.68
CA ILE A 161 -5.60 -9.73 -19.76
C ILE A 161 -4.25 -9.45 -19.07
N GLY A 162 -3.65 -8.28 -19.34
CA GLY A 162 -2.41 -7.85 -18.68
C GLY A 162 -2.53 -7.79 -17.16
N ALA A 163 -3.62 -7.21 -16.65
CA ALA A 163 -3.86 -7.12 -15.20
C ALA A 163 -4.04 -8.50 -14.54
N ASN A 164 -4.80 -9.40 -15.18
CA ASN A 164 -4.99 -10.77 -14.68
C ASN A 164 -3.68 -11.56 -14.70
N SER A 165 -2.89 -11.44 -15.77
CA SER A 165 -1.56 -12.04 -15.84
C SER A 165 -0.65 -11.50 -14.73
N ALA A 166 -0.66 -10.20 -14.48
CA ALA A 166 0.10 -9.58 -13.40
C ALA A 166 -0.27 -10.14 -12.02
N SER A 167 -1.53 -10.47 -11.77
CA SER A 167 -1.97 -11.10 -10.53
C SER A 167 -1.40 -12.49 -10.33
N ILE A 168 -1.34 -13.29 -11.40
CA ILE A 168 -0.72 -14.63 -11.36
C ILE A 168 0.78 -14.52 -11.07
N PHE A 169 1.48 -13.63 -11.77
CA PHE A 169 2.91 -13.40 -11.52
C PHE A 169 3.18 -12.87 -10.10
N ALA A 170 2.36 -11.94 -9.60
CA ALA A 170 2.48 -11.43 -8.25
C ALA A 170 2.29 -12.55 -7.20
N GLY A 171 1.31 -13.43 -7.40
CA GLY A 171 1.09 -14.58 -6.54
C GLY A 171 2.28 -15.53 -6.51
N GLN A 172 2.82 -15.89 -7.67
CA GLN A 172 4.01 -16.76 -7.77
C GLN A 172 5.24 -16.10 -7.14
N MET A 173 5.46 -14.81 -7.39
CA MET A 173 6.57 -14.05 -6.81
C MET A 173 6.45 -13.98 -5.28
N SER A 174 5.26 -13.71 -4.75
CA SER A 174 5.02 -13.68 -3.29
C SER A 174 5.23 -15.06 -2.67
N TYR A 175 4.77 -16.12 -3.31
CA TYR A 175 5.00 -17.49 -2.87
C TYR A 175 6.50 -17.81 -2.86
N TYR A 176 7.21 -17.53 -3.94
CA TYR A 176 8.65 -17.76 -4.02
C TYR A 176 9.42 -17.01 -2.95
N LEU A 177 9.12 -15.73 -2.76
CA LEU A 177 9.76 -14.91 -1.72
C LEU A 177 9.47 -15.44 -0.30
N SER A 178 8.29 -16.00 -0.05
CA SER A 178 7.94 -16.57 1.24
C SER A 178 8.64 -17.90 1.54
N THR A 179 9.12 -18.61 0.50
CA THR A 179 9.84 -19.89 0.63
C THR A 179 11.36 -19.73 0.70
N LEU A 180 11.88 -18.50 0.45
CA LEU A 180 13.32 -18.25 0.54
C LEU A 180 13.81 -18.45 1.99
N PRO A 181 14.97 -19.11 2.16
CA PRO A 181 15.55 -19.26 3.48
C PRO A 181 15.93 -17.92 4.08
N PHE A 182 15.82 -17.83 5.40
CA PHE A 182 16.22 -16.65 6.14
C PHE A 182 17.68 -16.28 5.84
N ILE A 183 17.91 -15.07 5.33
CA ILE A 183 19.24 -14.50 5.10
C ILE A 183 19.50 -13.45 6.19
N PRO A 184 20.40 -13.71 7.18
CA PRO A 184 20.62 -12.82 8.33
C PRO A 184 21.12 -11.43 7.96
N SER A 185 21.73 -11.29 6.78
CA SER A 185 22.25 -10.00 6.28
C SER A 185 21.18 -9.04 5.73
N ILE A 186 19.95 -9.51 5.57
CA ILE A 186 18.85 -8.69 5.08
C ILE A 186 17.93 -8.34 6.26
N PRO A 187 17.62 -7.04 6.51
CA PRO A 187 16.81 -6.63 7.66
C PRO A 187 15.35 -7.14 7.64
N TYR A 188 14.97 -7.87 6.59
CA TYR A 188 13.65 -8.48 6.40
C TYR A 188 13.59 -9.97 6.76
N GLY A 189 14.68 -10.54 7.23
CA GLY A 189 14.67 -11.90 7.69
C GLY A 189 13.73 -12.03 8.88
N SER A 190 12.62 -12.75 8.70
CA SER A 190 11.61 -12.94 9.72
C SER A 190 12.21 -13.61 10.96
N SER A 191 12.13 -12.96 12.10
CA SER A 191 11.85 -13.69 13.33
C SER A 191 10.49 -14.35 13.17
N LYS A 192 10.42 -15.66 13.38
CA LYS A 192 9.19 -16.44 13.47
C LYS A 192 8.15 -15.76 14.34
#